data_299464adb44409b796923dc91373e364
#
_entry.id   299464adb44409b796923dc91373e364
#
_cell.length_a   1.000
_cell.length_b   1.000
_cell.length_c   1.000
_cell.angle_alpha   90.00
_cell.angle_beta   90.00
_cell.angle_gamma   90.00
#
_symmetry.space_group_name_H-M   'P 1'
#
loop_
_entity.id
_entity.type
_entity.pdbx_description
1 polymer ?
#
loop_
_entity_poly.entity_id
_entity_poly.type
_entity_poly.pdbx_seq_one_letter_code
_entity_poly.pdbx_strand_id
1 'polypeptide(L)'
;MAFARRKPADIGVKAPFPNFVEPALASSIDRVPSGSRWIHEIKFDGYRVQVHLHNEAVKVFTRRGHDWTNRFKKAAHDAWHIKASSAVVDGEIVVPAADGTTDFSVLQNELRGSSKRIVLVAFDLLYLNGRDLRKLPLHQRKAELKKIIAGTDVQFSESFEIEGQDMFAHACKLGLEGVVSKVRDSVYSSGRGNNWVKKTCAQRETLTIAGFALDGTNWDGLYVGRRKGDDLVYAGKVDHGFDKASTAELRRRLEPLVRKTQPYAKRIAHKGVWVEPKLLAEIEYRAKSAEGKVRHPFFKGLRGDL
;
A
#
# COMPACT_ATOMS: atom_id res chain seq x y z
N MET A 1 27.07 -24.55 -8.41
CA MET A 1 28.25 -23.67 -8.26
C MET A 1 28.28 -23.20 -6.81
N ALA A 2 29.39 -23.47 -6.09
CA ALA A 2 29.51 -23.08 -4.69
C ALA A 2 29.56 -21.54 -4.61
N PHE A 3 28.60 -20.94 -3.92
CA PHE A 3 28.63 -19.51 -3.61
C PHE A 3 29.87 -19.22 -2.76
N ALA A 4 30.78 -18.40 -3.26
CA ALA A 4 31.94 -17.95 -2.51
C ALA A 4 31.45 -17.34 -1.18
N ARG A 5 31.86 -17.91 -0.05
CA ARG A 5 31.60 -17.36 1.30
C ARG A 5 32.12 -15.92 1.33
N ARG A 6 31.22 -14.93 1.21
CA ARG A 6 31.60 -13.52 1.31
C ARG A 6 32.03 -13.24 2.76
N LYS A 7 33.10 -12.42 2.89
CA LYS A 7 33.52 -11.90 4.20
C LYS A 7 32.32 -11.26 4.90
N PRO A 8 32.17 -11.42 6.23
CA PRO A 8 31.13 -10.70 6.97
C PRO A 8 31.21 -9.20 6.70
N ALA A 9 30.07 -8.54 6.68
CA ALA A 9 30.05 -7.07 6.59
C ALA A 9 30.80 -6.47 7.79
N ASP A 10 31.67 -5.49 7.57
CA ASP A 10 32.45 -4.86 8.64
C ASP A 10 31.63 -3.84 9.47
N ILE A 11 30.30 -3.81 9.25
CA ILE A 11 29.37 -2.88 9.90
C ILE A 11 28.41 -3.62 10.84
N GLY A 12 27.92 -2.92 11.85
CA GLY A 12 26.99 -3.46 12.84
C GLY A 12 27.66 -4.27 13.96
N VAL A 13 26.86 -4.85 14.83
CA VAL A 13 27.29 -5.59 16.00
C VAL A 13 27.17 -7.09 15.73
N LYS A 14 28.22 -7.88 16.04
CA LYS A 14 28.16 -9.35 15.91
C LYS A 14 27.01 -9.90 16.75
N ALA A 15 26.15 -10.66 16.13
CA ALA A 15 24.96 -11.25 16.77
C ALA A 15 24.53 -12.56 16.08
N PRO A 16 23.87 -13.48 16.80
CA PRO A 16 23.22 -14.63 16.18
C PRO A 16 22.11 -14.17 15.22
N PHE A 17 21.71 -15.06 14.28
CA PHE A 17 20.59 -14.76 13.38
C PHE A 17 19.31 -14.57 14.18
N PRO A 18 18.59 -13.46 14.01
CA PRO A 18 17.43 -13.15 14.84
C PRO A 18 16.22 -13.98 14.43
N ASN A 19 15.31 -14.19 15.36
CA ASN A 19 13.92 -14.53 15.06
C ASN A 19 13.21 -13.36 14.37
N PHE A 20 11.89 -13.51 14.11
CA PHE A 20 11.09 -12.42 13.60
C PHE A 20 11.26 -11.16 14.47
N VAL A 21 11.57 -10.05 13.83
CA VAL A 21 11.73 -8.74 14.47
C VAL A 21 10.44 -7.95 14.33
N GLU A 22 9.87 -7.48 15.42
CA GLU A 22 8.70 -6.62 15.35
C GLU A 22 8.99 -5.37 14.47
N PRO A 23 8.14 -5.08 13.45
CA PRO A 23 8.42 -3.99 12.53
C PRO A 23 8.34 -2.59 13.17
N ALA A 24 9.22 -1.69 12.72
CA ALA A 24 9.04 -0.25 12.93
C ALA A 24 7.79 0.23 12.18
N LEU A 25 6.94 1.02 12.83
CA LEU A 25 5.65 1.48 12.29
C LEU A 25 5.65 3.00 12.11
N ALA A 26 5.28 3.47 10.93
CA ALA A 26 5.15 4.89 10.66
C ALA A 26 3.89 5.48 11.31
N SER A 27 4.04 6.60 12.02
CA SER A 27 2.95 7.41 12.56
C SER A 27 2.31 8.27 11.47
N SER A 28 0.97 8.40 11.48
CA SER A 28 0.29 9.31 10.55
C SER A 28 0.50 10.76 10.98
N ILE A 29 0.69 11.64 10.01
CA ILE A 29 0.91 13.08 10.21
C ILE A 29 0.06 13.91 9.24
N ASP A 30 -0.20 15.17 9.61
CA ASP A 30 -0.97 16.09 8.77
C ASP A 30 -0.11 16.83 7.76
N ARG A 31 1.16 17.00 8.02
CA ARG A 31 2.11 17.68 7.12
C ARG A 31 3.42 16.91 7.04
N VAL A 32 3.90 16.65 5.80
CA VAL A 32 5.19 16.00 5.58
C VAL A 32 6.31 16.90 6.11
N PRO A 33 7.24 16.37 6.92
CA PRO A 33 8.30 17.16 7.50
C PRO A 33 9.32 17.64 6.45
N SER A 34 10.02 18.71 6.77
CA SER A 34 11.05 19.34 5.95
C SER A 34 12.42 19.28 6.61
N GLY A 35 13.45 19.55 5.84
CA GLY A 35 14.84 19.69 6.29
C GLY A 35 15.67 18.41 6.14
N SER A 36 16.99 18.59 6.15
CA SER A 36 18.02 17.56 5.84
C SER A 36 18.05 16.34 6.78
N ARG A 37 17.34 16.43 7.90
CA ARG A 37 17.16 15.29 8.83
C ARG A 37 16.32 14.18 8.22
N TRP A 38 15.47 14.49 7.24
CA TRP A 38 14.48 13.58 6.69
C TRP A 38 14.85 13.09 5.30
N ILE A 39 14.60 11.82 5.06
CA ILE A 39 14.55 11.22 3.73
C ILE A 39 13.13 10.79 3.45
N HIS A 40 12.69 10.92 2.22
CA HIS A 40 11.33 10.64 1.80
C HIS A 40 11.32 9.47 0.84
N GLU A 41 10.37 8.55 1.03
CA GLU A 41 10.18 7.37 0.17
C GLU A 41 8.73 7.33 -0.30
N ILE A 42 8.50 6.71 -1.44
CA ILE A 42 7.13 6.41 -1.92
C ILE A 42 6.49 5.46 -0.91
N LYS A 43 5.25 5.75 -0.52
CA LYS A 43 4.42 4.82 0.22
C LYS A 43 3.78 3.84 -0.74
N PHE A 44 4.23 2.59 -0.70
CA PHE A 44 3.67 1.51 -1.49
C PHE A 44 2.39 0.96 -0.86
N ASP A 45 1.46 0.50 -1.70
CA ASP A 45 0.21 -0.12 -1.29
C ASP A 45 0.28 -1.64 -1.50
N GLY A 46 0.66 -2.36 -0.46
CA GLY A 46 0.91 -3.79 -0.54
C GLY A 46 0.85 -4.53 0.79
N TYR A 47 1.50 -5.69 0.84
CA TYR A 47 1.73 -6.44 2.08
C TYR A 47 3.14 -6.19 2.59
N ARG A 48 3.25 -5.56 3.76
CA ARG A 48 4.53 -5.47 4.45
C ARG A 48 5.01 -6.84 4.88
N VAL A 49 6.26 -7.11 4.55
CA VAL A 49 6.92 -8.38 4.85
C VAL A 49 8.32 -8.17 5.42
N GLN A 50 8.75 -9.18 6.17
CA GLN A 50 10.12 -9.33 6.58
C GLN A 50 10.67 -10.60 5.95
N VAL A 51 11.72 -10.47 5.15
CA VAL A 51 12.36 -11.57 4.44
C VAL A 51 13.60 -12.00 5.19
N HIS A 52 13.64 -13.26 5.56
CA HIS A 52 14.77 -13.91 6.23
C HIS A 52 15.48 -14.83 5.24
N LEU A 53 16.72 -14.50 4.90
CA LEU A 53 17.63 -15.36 4.16
C LEU A 53 18.64 -15.95 5.15
N HIS A 54 18.66 -17.26 5.31
CA HIS A 54 19.57 -17.93 6.22
C HIS A 54 19.78 -19.41 5.81
N ASN A 55 21.02 -19.89 5.79
CA ASN A 55 21.37 -21.26 5.40
C ASN A 55 20.76 -21.68 4.06
N GLU A 56 20.90 -20.82 3.04
CA GLU A 56 20.37 -21.03 1.68
C GLU A 56 18.82 -21.15 1.59
N ALA A 57 18.12 -20.91 2.69
CA ALA A 57 16.67 -20.90 2.75
C ALA A 57 16.13 -19.47 2.89
N VAL A 58 14.97 -19.22 2.28
CA VAL A 58 14.26 -17.96 2.41
C VAL A 58 12.91 -18.18 3.08
N LYS A 59 12.60 -17.36 4.09
CA LYS A 59 11.27 -17.25 4.69
C LYS A 59 10.75 -15.84 4.52
N VAL A 60 9.45 -15.71 4.25
CA VAL A 60 8.75 -14.45 4.10
C VAL A 60 7.67 -14.36 5.16
N PHE A 61 7.89 -13.48 6.14
CA PHE A 61 6.95 -13.25 7.23
C PHE A 61 6.10 -12.02 6.96
N THR A 62 4.81 -12.11 7.25
CA THR A 62 3.93 -10.94 7.24
C THR A 62 4.30 -9.97 8.37
N ARG A 63 3.73 -8.78 8.35
CA ARG A 63 3.87 -7.76 9.42
C ARG A 63 3.58 -8.31 10.83
N ARG A 64 2.77 -9.36 10.96
CA ARG A 64 2.41 -10.00 12.24
C ARG A 64 3.21 -11.25 12.55
N GLY A 65 4.24 -11.56 11.76
CA GLY A 65 5.11 -12.72 11.96
C GLY A 65 4.56 -14.04 11.44
N HIS A 66 3.47 -14.05 10.67
CA HIS A 66 2.98 -15.28 10.03
C HIS A 66 3.88 -15.65 8.85
N ASP A 67 4.32 -16.89 8.77
CA ASP A 67 5.09 -17.40 7.64
C ASP A 67 4.18 -17.58 6.42
N TRP A 68 4.35 -16.72 5.44
CA TRP A 68 3.63 -16.74 4.16
C TRP A 68 4.56 -17.05 2.98
N THR A 69 5.67 -17.68 3.20
CA THR A 69 6.64 -18.07 2.15
C THR A 69 5.96 -18.76 0.98
N ASN A 70 5.09 -19.73 1.25
CA ASN A 70 4.35 -20.43 0.21
C ASN A 70 3.37 -19.56 -0.58
N ARG A 71 2.89 -18.47 0.00
CA ARG A 71 2.00 -17.52 -0.67
C ARG A 71 2.76 -16.50 -1.51
N PHE A 72 4.01 -16.19 -1.12
CA PHE A 72 4.90 -15.25 -1.80
C PHE A 72 6.09 -15.95 -2.47
N LYS A 73 5.85 -17.10 -3.13
CA LYS A 73 6.91 -17.94 -3.73
C LYS A 73 7.85 -17.17 -4.66
N LYS A 74 7.30 -16.27 -5.50
CA LYS A 74 8.12 -15.46 -6.40
C LYS A 74 9.03 -14.53 -5.60
N ALA A 75 8.52 -13.82 -4.60
CA ALA A 75 9.33 -12.93 -3.76
C ALA A 75 10.40 -13.70 -2.96
N ALA A 76 10.09 -14.91 -2.48
CA ALA A 76 11.07 -15.78 -1.83
C ALA A 76 12.16 -16.24 -2.82
N HIS A 77 11.77 -16.59 -4.05
CA HIS A 77 12.72 -16.94 -5.12
C HIS A 77 13.61 -15.75 -5.48
N ASP A 78 13.05 -14.56 -5.67
CA ASP A 78 13.82 -13.35 -6.00
C ASP A 78 14.80 -13.01 -4.86
N ALA A 79 14.35 -13.10 -3.62
CA ALA A 79 15.16 -12.84 -2.43
C ALA A 79 16.28 -13.87 -2.21
N TRP A 80 16.14 -15.09 -2.74
CA TRP A 80 17.22 -16.11 -2.68
C TRP A 80 18.48 -15.65 -3.42
N HIS A 81 18.35 -14.76 -4.41
CA HIS A 81 19.46 -14.20 -5.18
C HIS A 81 20.15 -13.01 -4.50
N ILE A 82 19.68 -12.58 -3.32
CA ILE A 82 20.33 -11.52 -2.54
C ILE A 82 21.78 -11.94 -2.22
N LYS A 83 22.71 -11.00 -2.44
CA LYS A 83 24.16 -11.26 -2.33
C LYS A 83 24.63 -11.27 -0.86
N ALA A 84 24.08 -12.16 -0.06
CA ALA A 84 24.43 -12.37 1.34
C ALA A 84 24.37 -13.85 1.71
N SER A 85 25.13 -14.27 2.72
CA SER A 85 24.99 -15.61 3.32
C SER A 85 23.83 -15.66 4.33
N SER A 86 23.53 -14.54 4.93
CA SER A 86 22.35 -14.35 5.79
C SER A 86 21.92 -12.89 5.81
N ALA A 87 20.61 -12.63 5.75
CA ALA A 87 20.06 -11.28 5.79
C ALA A 87 18.64 -11.27 6.36
N VAL A 88 18.27 -10.17 7.02
CA VAL A 88 16.87 -9.84 7.35
C VAL A 88 16.54 -8.53 6.69
N VAL A 89 15.63 -8.58 5.72
CA VAL A 89 15.22 -7.45 4.88
C VAL A 89 13.77 -7.08 5.22
N ASP A 90 13.51 -5.79 5.42
CA ASP A 90 12.18 -5.23 5.61
C ASP A 90 11.70 -4.61 4.29
N GLY A 91 10.51 -4.96 3.84
CA GLY A 91 10.01 -4.56 2.53
C GLY A 91 8.50 -4.62 2.39
N GLU A 92 8.03 -4.33 1.20
CA GLU A 92 6.62 -4.40 0.81
C GLU A 92 6.47 -5.29 -0.42
N ILE A 93 5.52 -6.24 -0.40
CA ILE A 93 5.11 -6.99 -1.59
C ILE A 93 4.04 -6.20 -2.31
N VAL A 94 4.27 -5.92 -3.58
CA VAL A 94 3.37 -5.13 -4.43
C VAL A 94 3.16 -5.79 -5.80
N VAL A 95 2.17 -5.30 -6.54
CA VAL A 95 2.07 -5.49 -8.00
C VAL A 95 2.15 -4.11 -8.63
N PRO A 96 3.27 -3.74 -9.25
CA PRO A 96 3.38 -2.45 -9.92
C PRO A 96 2.57 -2.44 -11.21
N ALA A 97 1.87 -1.33 -11.47
CA ALA A 97 1.28 -1.01 -12.75
C ALA A 97 2.34 -0.43 -13.71
N ALA A 98 2.00 -0.29 -15.00
CA ALA A 98 2.91 0.25 -16.00
C ALA A 98 3.37 1.70 -15.70
N ASP A 99 2.55 2.47 -14.98
CA ASP A 99 2.84 3.83 -14.52
C ASP A 99 3.58 3.89 -13.17
N GLY A 100 3.97 2.73 -12.62
CA GLY A 100 4.65 2.61 -11.33
C GLY A 100 3.74 2.72 -10.11
N THR A 101 2.43 2.94 -10.28
CA THR A 101 1.48 2.92 -9.16
C THR A 101 1.26 1.50 -8.64
N THR A 102 0.86 1.37 -7.38
CA THR A 102 0.54 0.10 -6.75
C THR A 102 -0.89 0.11 -6.24
N ASP A 103 -1.56 -1.05 -6.31
CA ASP A 103 -2.95 -1.22 -5.94
C ASP A 103 -3.12 -2.53 -5.16
N PHE A 104 -3.58 -2.43 -3.92
CA PHE A 104 -3.75 -3.57 -3.03
C PHE A 104 -4.78 -4.58 -3.56
N SER A 105 -5.83 -4.13 -4.23
CA SER A 105 -6.84 -5.03 -4.81
C SER A 105 -6.28 -5.84 -5.97
N VAL A 106 -5.42 -5.23 -6.79
CA VAL A 106 -4.68 -5.92 -7.85
C VAL A 106 -3.75 -6.97 -7.25
N LEU A 107 -3.04 -6.63 -6.17
CA LEU A 107 -2.19 -7.58 -5.45
C LEU A 107 -3.00 -8.74 -4.86
N GLN A 108 -4.15 -8.48 -4.24
CA GLN A 108 -5.00 -9.55 -3.70
C GLN A 108 -5.49 -10.51 -4.78
N ASN A 109 -5.87 -9.99 -5.96
CA ASN A 109 -6.30 -10.81 -7.10
C ASN A 109 -5.12 -11.63 -7.67
N GLU A 110 -3.93 -11.04 -7.78
CA GLU A 110 -2.73 -11.74 -8.24
C GLU A 110 -2.36 -12.91 -7.30
N LEU A 111 -2.54 -12.73 -5.98
CA LEU A 111 -2.27 -13.77 -4.98
C LEU A 111 -3.30 -14.93 -4.98
N ARG A 112 -4.47 -14.75 -5.60
CA ARG A 112 -5.44 -15.82 -5.85
C ARG A 112 -5.11 -16.65 -7.10
N GLY A 113 -4.25 -16.11 -7.97
CA GLY A 113 -3.83 -16.72 -9.23
C GLY A 113 -2.37 -17.18 -9.22
N SER A 114 -1.64 -16.80 -10.27
CA SER A 114 -0.26 -17.27 -10.52
C SER A 114 0.81 -16.60 -9.68
N SER A 115 0.51 -15.47 -9.06
CA SER A 115 1.45 -14.63 -8.27
C SER A 115 2.74 -14.23 -9.01
N LYS A 116 2.73 -14.21 -10.36
CA LYS A 116 3.92 -13.96 -11.19
C LYS A 116 4.34 -12.50 -11.25
N ARG A 117 3.40 -11.57 -11.04
CA ARG A 117 3.65 -10.13 -11.16
C ARG A 117 4.02 -9.46 -9.84
N ILE A 118 4.05 -10.21 -8.73
CA ILE A 118 4.44 -9.65 -7.45
C ILE A 118 5.91 -9.28 -7.46
N VAL A 119 6.22 -8.18 -6.79
CA VAL A 119 7.58 -7.66 -6.62
C VAL A 119 7.82 -7.37 -5.14
N LEU A 120 9.00 -7.70 -4.64
CA LEU A 120 9.48 -7.26 -3.33
C LEU A 120 10.19 -5.92 -3.49
N VAL A 121 9.66 -4.87 -2.86
CA VAL A 121 10.33 -3.58 -2.73
C VAL A 121 10.96 -3.50 -1.34
N ALA A 122 12.27 -3.56 -1.27
CA ALA A 122 13.04 -3.55 -0.03
C ALA A 122 13.39 -2.11 0.38
N PHE A 123 13.19 -1.76 1.66
CA PHE A 123 13.42 -0.40 2.15
C PHE A 123 14.27 -0.32 3.44
N ASP A 124 14.57 -1.44 4.09
CA ASP A 124 15.48 -1.49 5.24
C ASP A 124 16.18 -2.85 5.37
N LEU A 125 17.34 -2.86 6.04
CA LEU A 125 18.16 -4.04 6.29
C LEU A 125 18.49 -4.12 7.79
N LEU A 126 18.03 -5.18 8.44
CA LEU A 126 18.11 -5.33 9.89
C LEU A 126 19.28 -6.20 10.34
N TYR A 127 19.68 -7.15 9.50
CA TYR A 127 20.74 -8.11 9.77
C TYR A 127 21.49 -8.46 8.49
N LEU A 128 22.80 -8.63 8.59
CA LEU A 128 23.65 -8.99 7.46
C LEU A 128 24.86 -9.83 7.94
N ASN A 129 25.01 -11.04 7.40
CA ASN A 129 26.21 -11.90 7.52
C ASN A 129 26.79 -11.97 8.94
N GLY A 130 25.97 -12.30 9.92
CA GLY A 130 26.38 -12.46 11.32
C GLY A 130 26.36 -11.17 12.16
N ARG A 131 25.79 -10.07 11.63
CA ARG A 131 25.78 -8.78 12.31
C ARG A 131 24.38 -8.16 12.36
N ASP A 132 24.00 -7.67 13.53
CA ASP A 132 22.81 -6.86 13.75
C ASP A 132 23.10 -5.42 13.34
N LEU A 133 22.29 -4.90 12.42
CA LEU A 133 22.42 -3.55 11.88
C LEU A 133 21.43 -2.55 12.49
N ARG A 134 20.50 -2.99 13.32
CA ARG A 134 19.39 -2.16 13.81
C ARG A 134 19.84 -0.91 14.58
N LYS A 135 21.02 -0.94 15.20
CA LYS A 135 21.61 0.22 15.90
C LYS A 135 22.38 1.18 14.98
N LEU A 136 22.56 0.84 13.72
CA LEU A 136 23.16 1.75 12.75
C LEU A 136 22.16 2.80 12.26
N PRO A 137 22.64 3.97 11.81
CA PRO A 137 21.83 4.96 11.11
C PRO A 137 21.13 4.35 9.88
N LEU A 138 19.89 4.77 9.61
CA LEU A 138 19.08 4.27 8.48
C LEU A 138 19.81 4.38 7.14
N HIS A 139 20.46 5.51 6.86
CA HIS A 139 21.18 5.71 5.59
C HIS A 139 22.29 4.67 5.38
N GLN A 140 22.97 4.22 6.44
CA GLN A 140 23.97 3.16 6.35
C GLN A 140 23.33 1.80 6.07
N ARG A 141 22.24 1.46 6.76
CA ARG A 141 21.49 0.23 6.50
C ARG A 141 20.96 0.17 5.08
N LYS A 142 20.44 1.29 4.56
CA LYS A 142 19.97 1.40 3.17
C LYS A 142 21.11 1.29 2.16
N ALA A 143 22.27 1.85 2.44
CA ALA A 143 23.45 1.72 1.57
C ALA A 143 23.89 0.26 1.41
N GLU A 144 23.92 -0.51 2.51
CA GLU A 144 24.24 -1.94 2.45
C GLU A 144 23.12 -2.73 1.76
N LEU A 145 21.85 -2.43 2.02
CA LEU A 145 20.72 -3.03 1.33
C LEU A 145 20.88 -2.89 -0.20
N LYS A 146 21.14 -1.68 -0.67
CA LYS A 146 21.31 -1.38 -2.11
C LYS A 146 22.42 -2.22 -2.74
N LYS A 147 23.53 -2.44 -2.02
CA LYS A 147 24.65 -3.28 -2.49
C LYS A 147 24.27 -4.76 -2.64
N ILE A 148 23.59 -5.32 -1.64
CA ILE A 148 23.29 -6.76 -1.63
C ILE A 148 22.17 -7.16 -2.59
N ILE A 149 21.24 -6.27 -2.92
CA ILE A 149 20.15 -6.55 -3.86
C ILE A 149 20.50 -6.15 -5.31
N ALA A 150 21.62 -5.49 -5.54
CA ALA A 150 22.02 -5.04 -6.89
C ALA A 150 22.13 -6.21 -7.88
N GLY A 151 21.39 -6.12 -9.01
CA GLY A 151 21.33 -7.15 -10.05
C GLY A 151 20.47 -8.36 -9.68
N THR A 152 19.56 -8.22 -8.71
CA THR A 152 18.47 -9.17 -8.41
C THR A 152 17.14 -8.58 -8.83
N ASP A 153 16.06 -9.38 -8.78
CA ASP A 153 14.69 -8.90 -9.05
C ASP A 153 14.04 -8.20 -7.84
N VAL A 154 14.75 -8.11 -6.71
CA VAL A 154 14.32 -7.31 -5.57
C VAL A 154 14.53 -5.83 -5.87
N GLN A 155 13.47 -5.04 -5.79
CA GLN A 155 13.56 -3.60 -6.02
C GLN A 155 13.99 -2.85 -4.76
N PHE A 156 14.77 -1.79 -4.94
CA PHE A 156 15.16 -0.88 -3.86
C PHE A 156 14.15 0.26 -3.76
N SER A 157 13.69 0.55 -2.55
CA SER A 157 12.92 1.77 -2.29
C SER A 157 13.87 2.97 -2.27
N GLU A 158 13.88 3.75 -3.34
CA GLU A 158 14.72 4.95 -3.42
C GLU A 158 14.29 5.99 -2.39
N SER A 159 15.27 6.70 -1.85
CA SER A 159 15.07 7.79 -0.90
C SER A 159 15.42 9.12 -1.55
N PHE A 160 14.58 10.12 -1.32
CA PHE A 160 14.71 11.46 -1.87
C PHE A 160 15.02 12.45 -0.75
N GLU A 161 16.09 13.22 -0.91
CA GLU A 161 16.52 14.30 -0.02
C GLU A 161 16.05 15.65 -0.60
N ILE A 162 14.75 15.80 -0.79
CA ILE A 162 14.09 17.01 -1.31
C ILE A 162 13.11 17.56 -0.28
N GLU A 163 12.51 18.70 -0.57
CA GLU A 163 11.49 19.29 0.31
C GLU A 163 10.27 18.36 0.41
N GLY A 164 9.89 18.01 1.64
CA GLY A 164 8.88 16.97 1.89
C GLY A 164 7.50 17.31 1.32
N GLN A 165 7.11 18.59 1.31
CA GLN A 165 5.84 19.00 0.72
C GLN A 165 5.85 18.86 -0.81
N ASP A 166 6.96 19.14 -1.47
CA ASP A 166 7.12 18.98 -2.92
C ASP A 166 7.08 17.49 -3.28
N MET A 167 7.78 16.65 -2.51
CA MET A 167 7.69 15.18 -2.67
C MET A 167 6.25 14.70 -2.54
N PHE A 168 5.51 15.18 -1.53
CA PHE A 168 4.13 14.78 -1.31
C PHE A 168 3.20 15.25 -2.43
N ALA A 169 3.32 16.51 -2.87
CA ALA A 169 2.53 17.03 -3.98
C ALA A 169 2.77 16.24 -5.27
N HIS A 170 4.03 15.90 -5.55
CA HIS A 170 4.41 15.06 -6.70
C HIS A 170 3.84 13.65 -6.60
N ALA A 171 3.98 12.99 -5.45
CA ALA A 171 3.43 11.66 -5.22
C ALA A 171 1.91 11.63 -5.45
N CYS A 172 1.18 12.62 -4.94
CA CYS A 172 -0.26 12.71 -5.11
C CYS A 172 -0.66 12.99 -6.58
N LYS A 173 0.10 13.84 -7.28
CA LYS A 173 -0.13 14.11 -8.72
C LYS A 173 0.04 12.87 -9.59
N LEU A 174 1.00 12.01 -9.24
CA LEU A 174 1.25 10.74 -9.93
C LEU A 174 0.29 9.61 -9.51
N GLY A 175 -0.65 9.86 -8.60
CA GLY A 175 -1.60 8.86 -8.13
C GLY A 175 -1.01 7.80 -7.19
N LEU A 176 0.16 8.07 -6.59
CA LEU A 176 0.78 7.21 -5.61
C LEU A 176 0.01 7.26 -4.28
N GLU A 177 0.20 6.25 -3.42
CA GLU A 177 -0.51 6.19 -2.14
C GLU A 177 -0.15 7.32 -1.18
N GLY A 178 1.07 7.83 -1.26
CA GLY A 178 1.59 8.89 -0.40
C GLY A 178 3.09 8.80 -0.22
N VAL A 179 3.54 9.32 0.90
CA VAL A 179 4.96 9.41 1.27
C VAL A 179 5.18 8.84 2.67
N VAL A 180 6.28 8.12 2.85
CA VAL A 180 6.86 7.76 4.13
C VAL A 180 8.13 8.59 4.32
N SER A 181 8.16 9.39 5.38
CA SER A 181 9.35 10.18 5.74
C SER A 181 10.05 9.51 6.91
N LYS A 182 11.35 9.35 6.81
CA LYS A 182 12.16 8.64 7.81
C LYS A 182 13.31 9.53 8.26
N VAL A 183 13.62 9.53 9.55
CA VAL A 183 14.80 10.23 10.06
C VAL A 183 16.05 9.50 9.56
N ARG A 184 16.88 10.20 8.79
CA ARG A 184 18.05 9.69 8.06
C ARG A 184 19.05 8.93 8.96
N ASP A 185 19.27 9.47 10.15
CA ASP A 185 20.25 8.93 11.08
C ASP A 185 19.62 8.09 12.21
N SER A 186 18.33 7.70 12.06
CA SER A 186 17.65 6.92 13.08
C SER A 186 18.09 5.47 13.13
N VAL A 187 18.14 4.91 14.33
CA VAL A 187 18.20 3.48 14.57
C VAL A 187 16.86 2.83 14.21
N TYR A 188 16.85 1.52 13.98
CA TYR A 188 15.61 0.76 13.80
C TYR A 188 14.96 0.50 15.15
N SER A 189 13.76 1.05 15.36
CA SER A 189 12.99 0.88 16.60
C SER A 189 11.67 0.20 16.28
N SER A 190 11.45 -0.98 16.85
CA SER A 190 10.19 -1.72 16.72
C SER A 190 9.00 -0.93 17.25
N GLY A 191 7.83 -1.17 16.69
CA GLY A 191 6.60 -0.48 17.09
C GLY A 191 6.45 0.90 16.49
N ARG A 192 5.53 1.68 17.04
CA ARG A 192 5.20 3.02 16.56
C ARG A 192 6.07 4.08 17.23
N GLY A 193 6.68 4.94 16.40
CA GLY A 193 7.55 6.03 16.87
C GLY A 193 7.47 7.25 15.96
N ASN A 194 8.32 8.25 16.26
CA ASN A 194 8.38 9.51 15.52
C ASN A 194 9.49 9.54 14.46
N ASN A 195 10.34 8.51 14.40
CA ASN A 195 11.42 8.43 13.42
C ASN A 195 10.92 8.06 12.02
N TRP A 196 9.77 7.41 11.94
CA TRP A 196 9.07 7.10 10.70
C TRP A 196 7.67 7.70 10.76
N VAL A 197 7.35 8.52 9.79
CA VAL A 197 6.03 9.15 9.67
C VAL A 197 5.51 8.98 8.25
N LYS A 198 4.17 9.02 8.08
CA LYS A 198 3.53 8.83 6.78
C LYS A 198 2.43 9.85 6.56
N LYS A 199 2.30 10.28 5.32
CA LYS A 199 1.16 11.04 4.81
C LYS A 199 0.59 10.33 3.60
N THR A 200 -0.72 10.07 3.62
CA THR A 200 -1.45 9.45 2.50
C THR A 200 -2.09 10.52 1.64
N CYS A 201 -2.04 10.37 0.33
CA CYS A 201 -2.77 11.20 -0.61
C CYS A 201 -4.26 10.86 -0.50
N ALA A 202 -5.03 11.73 0.12
CA ALA A 202 -6.47 11.58 0.25
C ALA A 202 -7.16 12.79 -0.36
N GLN A 203 -8.05 12.54 -1.31
CA GLN A 203 -8.98 13.51 -1.87
C GLN A 203 -10.38 13.18 -1.41
N ARG A 204 -11.24 14.18 -1.25
CA ARG A 204 -12.66 13.97 -0.92
C ARG A 204 -13.54 14.63 -1.95
N GLU A 205 -14.62 13.97 -2.29
CA GLU A 205 -15.62 14.45 -3.23
C GLU A 205 -17.00 13.99 -2.80
N THR A 206 -17.97 14.86 -2.93
CA THR A 206 -19.37 14.50 -2.76
C THR A 206 -19.90 13.95 -4.07
N LEU A 207 -20.28 12.68 -4.08
CA LEU A 207 -20.78 11.97 -5.26
C LEU A 207 -22.23 11.56 -5.07
N THR A 208 -22.99 11.54 -6.18
CA THR A 208 -24.37 11.07 -6.19
C THR A 208 -24.42 9.56 -6.13
N ILE A 209 -25.24 8.99 -5.24
CA ILE A 209 -25.50 7.57 -5.18
C ILE A 209 -26.45 7.16 -6.31
N ALA A 210 -26.02 6.21 -7.12
CA ALA A 210 -26.76 5.69 -8.28
C ALA A 210 -27.34 4.29 -8.05
N GLY A 211 -26.84 3.59 -7.05
CA GLY A 211 -27.23 2.23 -6.72
C GLY A 211 -26.30 1.59 -5.68
N PHE A 212 -26.58 0.34 -5.39
CA PHE A 212 -25.74 -0.47 -4.49
C PHE A 212 -25.58 -1.89 -5.03
N ALA A 213 -24.49 -2.52 -4.61
CA ALA A 213 -24.17 -3.91 -4.93
C ALA A 213 -24.44 -4.80 -3.73
N LEU A 214 -24.86 -6.04 -4.02
CA LEU A 214 -25.03 -7.10 -3.04
C LEU A 214 -24.27 -8.35 -3.50
N ASP A 215 -23.61 -9.05 -2.56
CA ASP A 215 -23.14 -10.42 -2.73
C ASP A 215 -24.06 -11.35 -1.93
N GLY A 216 -24.97 -12.00 -2.62
CA GLY A 216 -26.13 -12.64 -1.98
C GLY A 216 -27.00 -11.60 -1.25
N THR A 217 -27.07 -11.70 0.08
CA THR A 217 -27.77 -10.71 0.95
C THR A 217 -26.82 -9.70 1.57
N ASN A 218 -25.50 -9.89 1.39
CA ASN A 218 -24.47 -9.05 2.01
C ASN A 218 -24.26 -7.76 1.21
N TRP A 219 -23.96 -6.70 1.94
CA TRP A 219 -23.57 -5.43 1.32
C TRP A 219 -22.21 -5.56 0.64
N ASP A 220 -22.14 -5.16 -0.65
CA ASP A 220 -20.93 -5.21 -1.47
C ASP A 220 -20.52 -3.82 -2.01
N GLY A 221 -21.18 -2.77 -1.60
CA GLY A 221 -20.79 -1.39 -1.86
C GLY A 221 -21.81 -0.53 -2.56
N LEU A 222 -21.40 0.72 -2.84
CA LEU A 222 -22.20 1.75 -3.54
C LEU A 222 -21.70 1.96 -4.97
N TYR A 223 -22.60 2.18 -5.90
CA TYR A 223 -22.33 2.76 -7.20
C TYR A 223 -22.56 4.26 -7.16
N VAL A 224 -21.55 5.05 -7.56
CA VAL A 224 -21.58 6.50 -7.47
C VAL A 224 -21.35 7.16 -8.83
N GLY A 225 -21.85 8.37 -8.98
CA GLY A 225 -21.73 9.16 -10.20
C GLY A 225 -21.51 10.64 -9.95
N ARG A 226 -20.98 11.33 -10.97
CA ARG A 226 -20.86 12.79 -11.03
C ARG A 226 -21.93 13.37 -11.94
N ARG A 227 -22.57 14.43 -11.50
CA ARG A 227 -23.45 15.18 -12.38
C ARG A 227 -22.64 16.05 -13.35
N LYS A 228 -23.06 16.00 -14.62
CA LYS A 228 -22.60 16.88 -15.71
C LYS A 228 -23.87 17.45 -16.38
N GLY A 229 -24.31 18.60 -15.93
CA GLY A 229 -25.66 19.10 -16.27
C GLY A 229 -26.71 18.12 -15.75
N ASP A 230 -27.63 17.70 -16.62
CA ASP A 230 -28.68 16.72 -16.29
C ASP A 230 -28.20 15.28 -16.27
N ASP A 231 -27.05 15.02 -16.86
CA ASP A 231 -26.48 13.69 -16.95
C ASP A 231 -25.80 13.24 -15.68
N LEU A 232 -25.94 11.94 -15.33
CA LEU A 232 -25.16 11.27 -14.31
C LEU A 232 -24.09 10.39 -14.96
N VAL A 233 -22.83 10.72 -14.75
CA VAL A 233 -21.67 9.99 -15.29
C VAL A 233 -21.10 9.06 -14.22
N TYR A 234 -20.91 7.79 -14.55
CA TYR A 234 -20.34 6.80 -13.63
C TYR A 234 -18.98 7.23 -13.09
N ALA A 235 -18.84 7.27 -11.78
CA ALA A 235 -17.61 7.66 -11.08
C ALA A 235 -16.89 6.52 -10.36
N GLY A 236 -17.54 5.35 -10.20
CA GLY A 236 -16.91 4.17 -9.59
C GLY A 236 -17.83 3.40 -8.67
N LYS A 237 -17.32 2.24 -8.20
CA LYS A 237 -17.90 1.45 -7.11
C LYS A 237 -17.09 1.71 -5.84
N VAL A 238 -17.75 1.99 -4.74
CA VAL A 238 -17.17 2.18 -3.40
C VAL A 238 -17.48 0.93 -2.59
N ASP A 239 -16.47 0.17 -2.22
CA ASP A 239 -16.58 -1.13 -1.54
C ASP A 239 -15.96 -1.13 -0.13
N HIS A 240 -15.40 0.00 0.31
CA HIS A 240 -14.79 0.18 1.63
C HIS A 240 -15.40 1.34 2.40
N GLY A 241 -15.22 1.32 3.74
CA GLY A 241 -15.67 2.38 4.64
C GLY A 241 -17.05 2.15 5.23
N PHE A 242 -17.60 0.95 5.08
CA PHE A 242 -18.90 0.58 5.63
C PHE A 242 -18.75 -0.19 6.94
N ASP A 243 -19.61 0.11 7.89
CA ASP A 243 -19.87 -0.67 9.10
C ASP A 243 -21.35 -1.08 9.17
N LYS A 244 -21.73 -1.79 10.21
CA LYS A 244 -23.12 -2.26 10.39
C LYS A 244 -24.11 -1.10 10.46
N ALA A 245 -23.75 0.00 11.12
CA ALA A 245 -24.64 1.14 11.32
C ALA A 245 -24.84 1.91 10.01
N SER A 246 -23.76 2.23 9.31
CA SER A 246 -23.80 2.92 8.02
C SER A 246 -24.50 2.10 6.95
N THR A 247 -24.30 0.78 6.93
CA THR A 247 -24.96 -0.12 5.98
C THR A 247 -26.46 -0.17 6.23
N ALA A 248 -26.90 -0.28 7.49
CA ALA A 248 -28.31 -0.27 7.85
C ALA A 248 -28.99 1.06 7.47
N GLU A 249 -28.34 2.19 7.75
CA GLU A 249 -28.81 3.52 7.38
C GLU A 249 -28.92 3.68 5.87
N LEU A 250 -27.90 3.25 5.11
CA LEU A 250 -27.92 3.28 3.64
C LEU A 250 -29.06 2.45 3.08
N ARG A 251 -29.28 1.22 3.55
CA ARG A 251 -30.40 0.38 3.11
C ARG A 251 -31.74 1.08 3.36
N ARG A 252 -31.97 1.55 4.58
CA ARG A 252 -33.21 2.25 4.95
C ARG A 252 -33.51 3.45 4.05
N ARG A 253 -32.49 4.22 3.65
CA ARG A 253 -32.66 5.40 2.81
C ARG A 253 -32.71 5.11 1.32
N LEU A 254 -32.08 4.04 0.85
CA LEU A 254 -32.01 3.68 -0.56
C LEU A 254 -33.18 2.80 -1.03
N GLU A 255 -33.73 1.93 -0.17
CA GLU A 255 -34.86 1.06 -0.50
C GLU A 255 -36.07 1.81 -1.10
N PRO A 256 -36.53 2.95 -0.54
CA PRO A 256 -37.64 3.70 -1.13
C PRO A 256 -37.34 4.34 -2.48
N LEU A 257 -36.07 4.40 -2.87
CA LEU A 257 -35.60 5.02 -4.12
C LEU A 257 -35.29 4.01 -5.21
N VAL A 258 -35.55 2.72 -5.00
CA VAL A 258 -35.23 1.67 -5.96
C VAL A 258 -35.98 1.89 -7.27
N ARG A 259 -35.25 1.73 -8.38
CA ARG A 259 -35.75 1.84 -9.76
C ARG A 259 -35.29 0.66 -10.63
N LYS A 260 -36.02 0.43 -11.74
CA LYS A 260 -35.76 -0.71 -12.63
C LYS A 260 -34.53 -0.53 -13.53
N THR A 261 -34.15 0.70 -13.84
CA THR A 261 -33.09 1.03 -14.82
C THR A 261 -31.96 1.81 -14.18
N GLN A 262 -30.78 1.70 -14.75
CA GLN A 262 -29.63 2.51 -14.31
C GLN A 262 -29.89 4.01 -14.52
N PRO A 263 -29.47 4.87 -13.57
CA PRO A 263 -29.63 6.31 -13.70
C PRO A 263 -28.52 6.98 -14.52
N TYR A 264 -27.53 6.23 -14.99
CA TYR A 264 -26.39 6.76 -15.74
C TYR A 264 -26.77 7.10 -17.19
N ALA A 265 -26.23 8.22 -17.71
CA ALA A 265 -26.37 8.60 -19.10
C ALA A 265 -25.81 7.54 -20.08
N LYS A 266 -24.68 6.95 -19.73
CA LYS A 266 -24.10 5.80 -20.43
C LYS A 266 -24.22 4.54 -19.58
N ARG A 267 -24.86 3.52 -20.12
CA ARG A 267 -25.05 2.24 -19.43
C ARG A 267 -23.69 1.58 -19.07
N ILE A 268 -23.60 1.08 -17.84
CA ILE A 268 -22.44 0.30 -17.35
C ILE A 268 -22.78 -1.17 -17.28
N ALA A 269 -21.76 -2.04 -17.40
CA ALA A 269 -21.93 -3.50 -17.40
C ALA A 269 -22.18 -4.12 -16.01
N HIS A 270 -22.01 -3.34 -14.94
CA HIS A 270 -22.17 -3.83 -13.56
C HIS A 270 -23.62 -4.19 -13.24
N LYS A 271 -23.80 -5.24 -12.46
CA LYS A 271 -25.09 -5.62 -11.87
C LYS A 271 -25.22 -4.99 -10.48
N GLY A 272 -26.42 -4.51 -10.16
CA GLY A 272 -26.72 -3.89 -8.88
C GLY A 272 -28.18 -3.52 -8.74
N VAL A 273 -28.56 -3.07 -7.56
CA VAL A 273 -29.85 -2.46 -7.29
C VAL A 273 -29.72 -0.96 -7.54
N TRP A 274 -30.45 -0.47 -8.56
CA TRP A 274 -30.37 0.92 -8.99
C TRP A 274 -31.37 1.78 -8.22
N VAL A 275 -31.02 3.03 -7.94
CA VAL A 275 -31.87 3.95 -7.20
C VAL A 275 -32.01 5.30 -7.94
N GLU A 276 -33.09 6.03 -7.61
CA GLU A 276 -33.19 7.45 -8.01
C GLU A 276 -32.02 8.23 -7.43
N PRO A 277 -31.28 9.00 -8.27
CA PRO A 277 -30.02 9.63 -7.86
C PRO A 277 -30.27 10.92 -7.04
N LYS A 278 -30.89 10.74 -5.86
CA LYS A 278 -31.28 11.83 -4.94
C LYS A 278 -30.35 11.95 -3.73
N LEU A 279 -29.63 10.90 -3.37
CA LEU A 279 -28.76 10.92 -2.20
C LEU A 279 -27.30 11.15 -2.59
N LEU A 280 -26.61 11.87 -1.72
CA LEU A 280 -25.20 12.19 -1.86
C LEU A 280 -24.37 11.47 -0.79
N ALA A 281 -23.18 11.05 -1.17
CA ALA A 281 -22.19 10.45 -0.27
C ALA A 281 -20.87 11.21 -0.35
N GLU A 282 -20.23 11.41 0.78
CA GLU A 282 -18.86 11.86 0.84
C GLU A 282 -17.94 10.66 0.64
N ILE A 283 -17.12 10.71 -0.40
CA ILE A 283 -16.19 9.65 -0.78
C ILE A 283 -14.77 10.19 -0.70
N GLU A 284 -13.95 9.50 0.08
CA GLU A 284 -12.50 9.71 0.12
C GLU A 284 -11.87 8.75 -0.88
N TYR A 285 -10.92 9.23 -1.69
CA TYR A 285 -10.23 8.41 -2.68
C TYR A 285 -8.79 8.93 -2.89
N ARG A 286 -7.92 8.10 -3.48
CA ARG A 286 -6.50 8.46 -3.66
C ARG A 286 -6.24 9.16 -4.98
N ALA A 287 -6.84 8.69 -6.06
CA ALA A 287 -6.64 9.20 -7.41
C ALA A 287 -7.91 9.03 -8.25
N LYS A 288 -7.90 9.60 -9.46
CA LYS A 288 -8.89 9.34 -10.52
C LYS A 288 -8.22 8.64 -11.69
N SER A 289 -8.93 7.69 -12.33
CA SER A 289 -8.49 7.15 -13.62
C SER A 289 -8.56 8.22 -14.71
N ALA A 290 -8.01 7.93 -15.90
CA ALA A 290 -8.13 8.80 -17.07
C ALA A 290 -9.61 9.09 -17.45
N GLU A 291 -10.52 8.12 -17.21
CA GLU A 291 -11.96 8.29 -17.40
C GLU A 291 -12.65 9.00 -16.22
N GLY A 292 -11.89 9.46 -15.22
CA GLY A 292 -12.43 10.17 -14.06
C GLY A 292 -13.04 9.27 -12.97
N LYS A 293 -12.85 7.96 -13.01
CA LYS A 293 -13.32 7.04 -11.96
C LYS A 293 -12.45 7.17 -10.72
N VAL A 294 -13.06 7.12 -9.52
CA VAL A 294 -12.32 7.12 -8.24
C VAL A 294 -11.54 5.83 -8.06
N ARG A 295 -10.30 5.96 -7.61
CA ARG A 295 -9.42 4.83 -7.25
C ARG A 295 -9.26 4.75 -5.74
N HIS A 296 -9.32 3.55 -5.16
CA HIS A 296 -9.32 3.28 -3.72
C HIS A 296 -10.37 4.12 -2.97
N PRO A 297 -11.63 4.06 -3.40
CA PRO A 297 -12.67 4.85 -2.77
C PRO A 297 -13.05 4.28 -1.40
N PHE A 298 -13.35 5.19 -0.46
CA PHE A 298 -13.74 4.89 0.89
C PHE A 298 -14.96 5.74 1.27
N PHE A 299 -16.03 5.12 1.71
CA PHE A 299 -17.24 5.81 2.17
C PHE A 299 -16.98 6.52 3.50
N LYS A 300 -17.31 7.79 3.58
CA LYS A 300 -17.14 8.61 4.80
C LYS A 300 -18.46 8.96 5.46
N GLY A 301 -19.55 8.96 4.71
CA GLY A 301 -20.87 9.27 5.24
C GLY A 301 -21.85 9.73 4.17
N LEU A 302 -23.12 9.73 4.52
CA LEU A 302 -24.16 10.41 3.72
C LEU A 302 -24.06 11.91 3.94
N ARG A 303 -24.27 12.68 2.86
CA ARG A 303 -24.50 14.12 2.96
C ARG A 303 -26.00 14.38 3.10
N GLY A 304 -26.35 15.12 4.14
CA GLY A 304 -27.75 15.41 4.48
C GLY A 304 -28.31 16.75 3.96
N ASP A 305 -27.49 17.50 3.29
CA ASP A 305 -27.70 18.94 3.05
C ASP A 305 -27.92 19.23 1.54
N LEU A 306 -29.07 18.79 1.03
CA LEU A 306 -29.74 19.37 -0.14
C LEU A 306 -31.21 19.51 0.13
#